data_ef005477383b8688efa85bf70869e88c
#
_entry.id   ef005477383b8688efa85bf70869e88c
#
_cell.length_a   1.000
_cell.length_b   1.000
_cell.length_c   1.000
_cell.angle_alpha   90.00
_cell.angle_beta   90.00
_cell.angle_gamma   90.00
#
_symmetry.space_group_name_H-M   'P 1'
#
loop_
_entity.id
_entity.type
_entity.pdbx_description
1 polymer ?
#
loop_
_entity_poly.entity_id
_entity_poly.type
_entity_poly.pdbx_seq_one_letter_code
_entity_poly.pdbx_strand_id
1 'polypeptide(L)'
;IVVFIYYILATLLPVDKIIGKIYPLFAIALLFMAVGILVMLFINQPPLPEITDGLSNMHPGGLPIFPIMFVSIACGAISGFHATQSPLMARCMKSEKYARPVFYGAMITEGIVALIWAAAATYFFHNNGMEENNAAVVVDSITKEWLGAVGGVLAILGVIAAPITSGDTAFRSARLIVADFLHMEQKTVAKRLMICIPMFIVAIGILLYSQKDKDGFDMIWRYFAWSNQTLAVFTLWALTVYLVQAKKLYVITLIPALFMTAVCSTYIFVAPEGFGLSSGFSQLLGLLVTLIVFGIFLVWKRRK
;
A
#
# COMPACT_ATOMS: atom_id res chain seq x y z
N ILE A 1 -17.73 3.57 13.36
CA ILE A 1 -18.30 2.57 14.27
C ILE A 1 -18.75 1.33 13.50
N VAL A 2 -19.60 1.43 12.46
CA VAL A 2 -20.12 0.29 11.67
C VAL A 2 -18.98 -0.58 11.11
N VAL A 3 -17.95 0.04 10.52
CA VAL A 3 -16.80 -0.67 9.95
C VAL A 3 -16.01 -1.43 11.03
N PHE A 4 -15.84 -0.87 12.23
CA PHE A 4 -15.17 -1.57 13.33
C PHE A 4 -15.99 -2.76 13.86
N ILE A 5 -17.30 -2.61 13.96
CA ILE A 5 -18.20 -3.74 14.31
C ILE A 5 -18.07 -4.84 13.26
N TYR A 6 -18.05 -4.46 11.98
CA TYR A 6 -17.80 -5.42 10.91
C TYR A 6 -16.45 -6.14 11.07
N TYR A 7 -15.35 -5.43 11.38
CA TYR A 7 -14.04 -6.07 11.58
C TYR A 7 -14.00 -7.03 12.75
N ILE A 8 -14.69 -6.70 13.85
CA ILE A 8 -14.84 -7.62 14.99
C ILE A 8 -15.56 -8.89 14.55
N LEU A 9 -16.69 -8.76 13.87
CA LEU A 9 -17.47 -9.88 13.36
C LEU A 9 -16.68 -10.70 12.33
N ALA A 10 -16.02 -10.06 11.39
CA ALA A 10 -15.21 -10.72 10.36
C ALA A 10 -14.00 -11.47 10.93
N THR A 11 -13.44 -10.96 12.04
CA THR A 11 -12.35 -11.64 12.74
C THR A 11 -12.80 -12.88 13.49
N LEU A 12 -14.05 -12.92 13.93
CA LEU A 12 -14.65 -14.03 14.68
C LEU A 12 -15.25 -15.11 13.77
N LEU A 13 -15.84 -14.70 12.65
CA LEU A 13 -16.54 -15.58 11.72
C LEU A 13 -15.59 -16.23 10.69
N PRO A 14 -15.94 -17.41 10.16
CA PRO A 14 -15.21 -17.97 9.02
C PRO A 14 -15.41 -17.08 7.79
N VAL A 15 -14.28 -16.65 7.19
CA VAL A 15 -14.19 -15.70 6.05
C VAL A 15 -15.08 -16.08 4.88
N ASP A 16 -15.18 -17.38 4.61
CA ASP A 16 -15.70 -17.91 3.35
C ASP A 16 -17.21 -17.66 3.16
N LYS A 17 -17.96 -17.43 4.23
CA LYS A 17 -19.42 -17.38 4.17
C LYS A 17 -20.01 -15.99 3.87
N ILE A 18 -19.38 -14.92 4.32
CA ILE A 18 -19.89 -13.55 4.17
C ILE A 18 -19.02 -12.76 3.19
N ILE A 19 -17.73 -12.76 3.40
CA ILE A 19 -16.76 -11.98 2.68
C ILE A 19 -16.64 -12.45 1.22
N GLY A 20 -16.54 -13.75 0.99
CA GLY A 20 -16.42 -14.32 -0.35
C GLY A 20 -17.56 -13.99 -1.31
N LYS A 21 -18.74 -13.58 -0.79
CA LYS A 21 -19.89 -13.18 -1.63
C LYS A 21 -19.91 -11.67 -1.94
N ILE A 22 -19.40 -10.85 -1.02
CA ILE A 22 -19.44 -9.39 -1.13
C ILE A 22 -18.23 -8.85 -1.89
N TYR A 23 -17.05 -9.44 -1.71
CA TYR A 23 -15.82 -9.01 -2.36
C TYR A 23 -15.87 -8.97 -3.89
N PRO A 24 -16.45 -9.95 -4.59
CA PRO A 24 -16.56 -9.86 -6.05
C PRO A 24 -17.37 -8.65 -6.52
N LEU A 25 -18.41 -8.26 -5.78
CA LEU A 25 -19.22 -7.08 -6.11
C LEU A 25 -18.38 -5.79 -5.98
N PHE A 26 -17.60 -5.66 -4.91
CA PHE A 26 -16.71 -4.52 -4.72
C PHE A 26 -15.60 -4.48 -5.78
N ALA A 27 -15.01 -5.63 -6.11
CA ALA A 27 -14.01 -5.73 -7.16
C ALA A 27 -14.55 -5.29 -8.53
N ILE A 28 -15.77 -5.71 -8.88
CA ILE A 28 -16.44 -5.31 -10.11
C ILE A 28 -16.70 -3.79 -10.11
N ALA A 29 -17.20 -3.22 -9.02
CA ALA A 29 -17.44 -1.79 -8.91
C ALA A 29 -16.15 -0.97 -9.08
N LEU A 30 -15.05 -1.39 -8.42
CA LEU A 30 -13.74 -0.75 -8.54
C LEU A 30 -13.18 -0.84 -9.96
N LEU A 31 -13.26 -2.01 -10.59
CA LEU A 31 -12.79 -2.18 -11.96
C LEU A 31 -13.64 -1.38 -12.95
N PHE A 32 -14.95 -1.35 -12.76
CA PHE A 32 -15.84 -0.55 -13.61
C PHE A 32 -15.52 0.95 -13.49
N MET A 33 -15.28 1.43 -12.28
CA MET A 33 -14.83 2.80 -12.02
C MET A 33 -13.49 3.09 -12.70
N ALA A 34 -12.49 2.22 -12.53
CA ALA A 34 -11.16 2.39 -13.14
C ALA A 34 -11.23 2.40 -14.68
N VAL A 35 -12.01 1.48 -15.28
CA VAL A 35 -12.25 1.45 -16.73
C VAL A 35 -12.99 2.71 -17.18
N GLY A 36 -13.99 3.16 -16.43
CA GLY A 36 -14.71 4.39 -16.73
C GLY A 36 -13.80 5.61 -16.76
N ILE A 37 -12.93 5.77 -15.75
CA ILE A 37 -11.93 6.84 -15.71
C ILE A 37 -10.95 6.73 -16.88
N LEU A 38 -10.48 5.53 -17.19
CA LEU A 38 -9.59 5.30 -18.34
C LEU A 38 -10.25 5.73 -19.66
N VAL A 39 -11.51 5.36 -19.86
CA VAL A 39 -12.27 5.77 -21.07
C VAL A 39 -12.40 7.29 -21.13
N MET A 40 -12.70 7.94 -20.01
CA MET A 40 -12.80 9.40 -19.95
C MET A 40 -11.46 10.10 -20.17
N LEU A 41 -10.35 9.53 -19.71
CA LEU A 41 -9.00 10.02 -20.05
C LEU A 41 -8.77 10.02 -21.57
N PHE A 42 -9.23 9.00 -22.30
CA PHE A 42 -9.10 8.95 -23.76
C PHE A 42 -10.09 9.87 -24.49
N ILE A 43 -11.29 10.05 -23.97
CA ILE A 43 -12.32 10.91 -24.59
C ILE A 43 -11.96 12.39 -24.38
N ASN A 44 -11.65 12.77 -23.15
CA ASN A 44 -11.42 14.16 -22.80
C ASN A 44 -10.00 14.61 -23.15
N GLN A 45 -9.06 13.69 -23.31
CA GLN A 45 -7.65 13.96 -23.57
C GLN A 45 -7.12 15.15 -22.76
N PRO A 46 -7.25 15.09 -21.42
CA PRO A 46 -6.89 16.21 -20.58
C PRO A 46 -5.42 16.57 -20.76
N PRO A 47 -5.04 17.87 -20.71
CA PRO A 47 -3.66 18.26 -20.78
C PRO A 47 -2.91 17.71 -19.55
N LEU A 48 -2.07 16.73 -19.78
CA LEU A 48 -1.14 16.24 -18.77
C LEU A 48 0.22 16.89 -19.01
N PRO A 49 0.92 17.34 -17.96
CA PRO A 49 2.25 17.90 -18.11
C PRO A 49 3.20 16.85 -18.72
N GLU A 50 4.00 17.26 -19.68
CA GLU A 50 5.02 16.41 -20.28
C GLU A 50 6.09 16.07 -19.24
N ILE A 51 6.68 14.88 -19.36
CA ILE A 51 7.72 14.42 -18.41
C ILE A 51 8.93 15.37 -18.38
N THR A 52 9.22 16.01 -19.50
CA THR A 52 10.30 17.00 -19.62
C THR A 52 10.00 18.28 -18.85
N ASP A 53 8.74 18.68 -18.75
CA ASP A 53 8.30 19.87 -18.03
C ASP A 53 8.12 19.57 -16.52
N GLY A 54 7.87 18.31 -16.18
CA GLY A 54 7.63 17.82 -14.82
C GLY A 54 8.88 17.36 -14.05
N LEU A 55 10.09 17.57 -14.55
CA LEU A 55 11.33 17.18 -13.86
C LEU A 55 11.67 18.08 -12.66
N SER A 56 11.01 19.24 -12.53
CA SER A 56 11.15 20.12 -11.38
C SER A 56 10.27 19.64 -10.22
N ASN A 57 10.66 20.00 -8.99
CA ASN A 57 9.84 19.73 -7.82
C ASN A 57 8.63 20.68 -7.82
N MET A 58 7.45 20.14 -8.12
CA MET A 58 6.18 20.88 -8.15
C MET A 58 5.39 20.77 -6.83
N HIS A 59 5.96 20.14 -5.79
CA HIS A 59 5.26 19.98 -4.51
C HIS A 59 5.08 21.33 -3.82
N PRO A 60 3.83 21.74 -3.44
CA PRO A 60 3.54 23.05 -2.86
C PRO A 60 4.36 23.35 -1.59
N GLY A 61 4.53 22.35 -0.73
CA GLY A 61 5.32 22.44 0.50
C GLY A 61 6.82 22.24 0.29
N GLY A 62 7.33 22.15 -0.96
CA GLY A 62 8.75 21.98 -1.25
C GLY A 62 9.36 20.66 -0.75
N LEU A 63 8.55 19.66 -0.43
CA LEU A 63 9.06 18.36 0.01
C LEU A 63 9.92 17.70 -1.07
N PRO A 64 11.07 17.11 -0.71
CA PRO A 64 11.98 16.54 -1.70
C PRO A 64 11.33 15.35 -2.45
N ILE A 65 11.50 15.32 -3.78
CA ILE A 65 11.01 14.23 -4.62
C ILE A 65 11.52 12.89 -4.10
N PHE A 66 12.83 12.77 -3.85
CA PHE A 66 13.42 11.61 -3.21
C PHE A 66 13.63 11.90 -1.72
N PRO A 67 13.13 11.08 -0.81
CA PRO A 67 12.46 9.78 -1.00
C PRO A 67 10.93 9.86 -0.99
N ILE A 68 10.32 11.02 -0.74
CA ILE A 68 8.92 11.16 -0.31
C ILE A 68 7.95 10.68 -1.40
N MET A 69 8.15 11.11 -2.64
CA MET A 69 7.33 10.67 -3.76
C MET A 69 7.40 9.13 -3.91
N PHE A 70 8.59 8.54 -3.79
CA PHE A 70 8.75 7.10 -3.96
C PHE A 70 8.09 6.28 -2.86
N VAL A 71 8.03 6.79 -1.63
CA VAL A 71 7.28 6.14 -0.56
C VAL A 71 5.79 6.14 -0.88
N SER A 72 5.26 7.24 -1.42
CA SER A 72 3.84 7.38 -1.72
C SER A 72 3.39 6.53 -2.92
N ILE A 73 4.11 6.60 -4.05
CA ILE A 73 3.72 5.91 -5.29
C ILE A 73 4.06 4.43 -5.31
N ALA A 74 5.03 3.99 -4.51
CA ALA A 74 5.52 2.61 -4.55
C ALA A 74 4.44 1.60 -4.11
N CYS A 75 3.39 2.01 -3.42
CA CYS A 75 2.30 1.11 -3.01
C CYS A 75 1.62 0.41 -4.22
N GLY A 76 1.45 1.11 -5.34
CA GLY A 76 0.90 0.53 -6.58
C GLY A 76 1.88 -0.33 -7.39
N ALA A 77 3.18 -0.28 -7.07
CA ALA A 77 4.22 -1.02 -7.78
C ALA A 77 4.87 -2.10 -6.91
N ILE A 78 5.19 -1.78 -5.65
CA ILE A 78 5.89 -2.64 -4.70
C ILE A 78 5.25 -2.43 -3.33
N SER A 79 4.25 -3.23 -2.97
CA SER A 79 3.56 -3.10 -1.69
C SER A 79 3.99 -4.19 -0.72
N GLY A 80 4.37 -3.80 0.50
CA GLY A 80 4.61 -4.73 1.59
C GLY A 80 3.37 -5.50 2.03
N PHE A 81 2.20 -4.99 1.70
CA PHE A 81 0.93 -5.66 1.95
C PHE A 81 0.86 -7.04 1.26
N HIS A 82 1.52 -7.22 0.13
CA HIS A 82 1.63 -8.50 -0.56
C HIS A 82 2.36 -9.56 0.27
N ALA A 83 3.32 -9.16 1.10
CA ALA A 83 4.02 -10.08 2.00
C ALA A 83 3.08 -10.78 2.99
N THR A 84 2.06 -10.08 3.46
CA THR A 84 1.07 -10.61 4.40
C THR A 84 -0.06 -11.36 3.69
N GLN A 85 -0.43 -10.92 2.48
CA GLN A 85 -1.57 -11.49 1.73
C GLN A 85 -1.19 -12.73 0.92
N SER A 86 -0.01 -12.75 0.29
CA SER A 86 0.39 -13.86 -0.59
C SER A 86 0.38 -15.22 0.10
N PRO A 87 0.87 -15.38 1.35
CA PRO A 87 0.79 -16.66 2.04
C PRO A 87 -0.66 -17.11 2.32
N LEU A 88 -1.56 -16.17 2.60
CA LEU A 88 -2.99 -16.47 2.82
C LEU A 88 -3.64 -16.92 1.52
N MET A 89 -3.38 -16.21 0.42
CA MET A 89 -3.90 -16.55 -0.90
C MET A 89 -3.35 -17.89 -1.40
N ALA A 90 -2.07 -18.18 -1.17
CA ALA A 90 -1.47 -19.47 -1.53
C ALA A 90 -2.18 -20.65 -0.85
N ARG A 91 -2.59 -20.48 0.42
CA ARG A 91 -3.35 -21.51 1.16
C ARG A 91 -4.79 -21.69 0.66
N CYS A 92 -5.38 -20.66 0.05
CA CYS A 92 -6.74 -20.69 -0.48
C CYS A 92 -6.81 -21.17 -1.94
N MET A 93 -5.67 -21.27 -2.62
CA MET A 93 -5.62 -21.70 -4.02
C MET A 93 -6.03 -23.16 -4.19
N LYS A 94 -6.96 -23.41 -5.13
CA LYS A 94 -7.41 -24.78 -5.46
C LYS A 94 -6.40 -25.58 -6.31
N SER A 95 -5.55 -24.90 -7.06
CA SER A 95 -4.56 -25.51 -7.95
C SER A 95 -3.44 -24.52 -8.29
N GLU A 96 -2.21 -25.02 -8.46
CA GLU A 96 -1.05 -24.24 -8.88
C GLU A 96 -1.22 -23.58 -10.25
N LYS A 97 -2.13 -24.08 -11.10
CA LYS A 97 -2.47 -23.46 -12.39
C LYS A 97 -2.91 -22.00 -12.25
N TYR A 98 -3.50 -21.65 -11.12
CA TYR A 98 -3.98 -20.30 -10.82
C TYR A 98 -2.91 -19.40 -10.22
N ALA A 99 -1.72 -19.90 -9.90
CA ALA A 99 -0.67 -19.09 -9.27
C ALA A 99 -0.28 -17.88 -10.11
N ARG A 100 -0.06 -18.05 -11.40
CA ARG A 100 0.32 -16.96 -12.30
C ARG A 100 -0.76 -15.87 -12.41
N PRO A 101 -2.04 -16.14 -12.72
CA PRO A 101 -3.06 -15.10 -12.76
C PRO A 101 -3.34 -14.49 -11.38
N VAL A 102 -3.30 -15.26 -10.29
CA VAL A 102 -3.59 -14.77 -8.94
C VAL A 102 -2.49 -13.84 -8.42
N PHE A 103 -1.22 -14.23 -8.55
CA PHE A 103 -0.13 -13.41 -7.99
C PHE A 103 0.43 -12.40 -8.99
N TYR A 104 0.76 -12.82 -10.20
CA TYR A 104 1.33 -11.94 -11.21
C TYR A 104 0.27 -11.10 -11.93
N GLY A 105 -0.84 -11.71 -12.32
CA GLY A 105 -1.95 -11.00 -12.98
C GLY A 105 -2.57 -9.93 -12.11
N ALA A 106 -2.77 -10.20 -10.82
CA ALA A 106 -3.27 -9.21 -9.87
C ALA A 106 -2.34 -7.99 -9.75
N MET A 107 -1.02 -8.20 -9.71
CA MET A 107 -0.04 -7.12 -9.64
C MET A 107 -0.04 -6.23 -10.89
N ILE A 108 -0.17 -6.85 -12.08
CA ILE A 108 -0.31 -6.07 -13.32
C ILE A 108 -1.58 -5.23 -13.28
N THR A 109 -2.70 -5.81 -12.87
CA THR A 109 -3.98 -5.08 -12.77
C THR A 109 -3.88 -3.93 -11.77
N GLU A 110 -3.28 -4.16 -10.60
CA GLU A 110 -3.05 -3.12 -9.59
C GLU A 110 -2.19 -1.98 -10.15
N GLY A 111 -1.08 -2.29 -10.83
CA GLY A 111 -0.21 -1.30 -11.45
C GLY A 111 -0.92 -0.46 -12.53
N ILE A 112 -1.75 -1.10 -13.37
CA ILE A 112 -2.55 -0.39 -14.37
C ILE A 112 -3.56 0.54 -13.71
N VAL A 113 -4.27 0.08 -12.70
CA VAL A 113 -5.25 0.90 -11.95
C VAL A 113 -4.54 2.07 -11.26
N ALA A 114 -3.37 1.84 -10.68
CA ALA A 114 -2.57 2.90 -10.07
C ALA A 114 -2.13 3.96 -11.08
N LEU A 115 -1.74 3.56 -12.30
CA LEU A 115 -1.39 4.49 -13.38
C LEU A 115 -2.60 5.31 -13.87
N ILE A 116 -3.78 4.70 -13.97
CA ILE A 116 -5.03 5.40 -14.31
C ILE A 116 -5.31 6.50 -13.28
N TRP A 117 -5.22 6.16 -12.00
CA TRP A 117 -5.42 7.12 -10.91
C TRP A 117 -4.34 8.18 -10.86
N ALA A 118 -3.08 7.84 -11.13
CA ALA A 118 -1.99 8.81 -11.21
C ALA A 118 -2.27 9.85 -12.30
N ALA A 119 -2.68 9.42 -13.50
CA ALA A 119 -3.03 10.33 -14.59
C ALA A 119 -4.25 11.22 -14.24
N ALA A 120 -5.32 10.64 -13.68
CA ALA A 120 -6.50 11.37 -13.29
C ALA A 120 -6.23 12.39 -12.17
N ALA A 121 -5.44 12.02 -11.17
CA ALA A 121 -5.04 12.92 -10.09
C ALA A 121 -4.12 14.04 -10.60
N THR A 122 -3.18 13.75 -11.51
CA THR A 122 -2.33 14.77 -12.12
C THR A 122 -3.18 15.82 -12.84
N TYR A 123 -4.17 15.40 -13.63
CA TYR A 123 -5.13 16.31 -14.26
C TYR A 123 -5.89 17.15 -13.23
N PHE A 124 -6.42 16.51 -12.18
CA PHE A 124 -7.19 17.19 -11.14
C PHE A 124 -6.39 18.32 -10.48
N PHE A 125 -5.17 18.01 -10.05
CA PHE A 125 -4.32 18.99 -9.38
C PHE A 125 -3.77 20.06 -10.33
N HIS A 126 -3.58 19.75 -11.60
CA HIS A 126 -3.17 20.75 -12.59
C HIS A 126 -4.26 21.80 -12.84
N ASN A 127 -5.53 21.39 -12.87
CA ASN A 127 -6.63 22.28 -13.17
C ASN A 127 -7.22 23.01 -11.96
N ASN A 128 -7.26 22.35 -10.80
CA ASN A 128 -7.92 22.89 -9.60
C ASN A 128 -6.95 23.54 -8.59
N GLY A 129 -5.66 23.55 -8.92
CA GLY A 129 -4.62 24.01 -7.99
C GLY A 129 -4.23 22.95 -6.97
N MET A 130 -3.09 23.19 -6.32
CA MET A 130 -2.46 22.28 -5.39
C MET A 130 -2.96 22.45 -3.95
N GLU A 131 -4.22 22.83 -3.74
CA GLU A 131 -4.77 22.84 -2.39
C GLU A 131 -4.85 21.43 -1.83
N GLU A 132 -4.53 21.29 -0.55
CA GLU A 132 -4.57 20.01 0.15
C GLU A 132 -5.96 19.41 0.12
N ASN A 133 -6.10 18.32 -0.61
CA ASN A 133 -7.33 17.56 -0.64
C ASN A 133 -7.05 16.12 -0.19
N ASN A 134 -7.87 15.65 0.74
CA ASN A 134 -7.89 14.25 1.13
C ASN A 134 -8.14 13.37 -0.10
N ALA A 135 -7.41 12.27 -0.23
CA ALA A 135 -7.52 11.34 -1.35
C ALA A 135 -8.97 10.90 -1.65
N ALA A 136 -9.81 10.74 -0.63
CA ALA A 136 -11.23 10.40 -0.80
C ALA A 136 -12.02 11.52 -1.49
N VAL A 137 -11.70 12.79 -1.19
CA VAL A 137 -12.32 13.95 -1.83
C VAL A 137 -11.92 14.05 -3.29
N VAL A 138 -10.62 13.82 -3.58
CA VAL A 138 -10.10 13.81 -4.96
C VAL A 138 -10.79 12.73 -5.80
N VAL A 139 -10.91 11.51 -5.27
CA VAL A 139 -11.63 10.41 -5.93
C VAL A 139 -13.09 10.76 -6.19
N ASP A 140 -13.80 11.31 -5.21
CA ASP A 140 -15.20 11.71 -5.35
C ASP A 140 -15.37 12.81 -6.40
N SER A 141 -14.50 13.81 -6.41
CA SER A 141 -14.53 14.92 -7.36
C SER A 141 -14.30 14.45 -8.79
N ILE A 142 -13.24 13.69 -9.03
CA ILE A 142 -12.90 13.15 -10.36
C ILE A 142 -14.03 12.26 -10.88
N THR A 143 -14.54 11.37 -10.05
CA THR A 143 -15.57 10.41 -10.49
C THR A 143 -16.91 11.10 -10.74
N LYS A 144 -17.29 12.11 -9.96
CA LYS A 144 -18.49 12.90 -10.22
C LYS A 144 -18.36 13.75 -11.48
N GLU A 145 -17.22 14.39 -11.67
CA GLU A 145 -16.96 15.23 -12.85
C GLU A 145 -17.00 14.39 -14.15
N TRP A 146 -16.38 13.23 -14.16
CA TRP A 146 -16.22 12.44 -15.38
C TRP A 146 -17.31 11.39 -15.61
N LEU A 147 -17.83 10.78 -14.56
CA LEU A 147 -18.81 9.72 -14.64
C LEU A 147 -20.21 10.11 -14.14
N GLY A 148 -20.38 11.37 -13.72
CA GLY A 148 -21.65 11.90 -13.25
C GLY A 148 -22.19 11.19 -12.00
N ALA A 149 -23.50 11.07 -11.88
CA ALA A 149 -24.16 10.46 -10.72
C ALA A 149 -23.75 8.99 -10.48
N VAL A 150 -23.56 8.22 -11.56
CA VAL A 150 -23.09 6.83 -11.49
C VAL A 150 -21.67 6.78 -10.90
N GLY A 151 -20.79 7.72 -11.33
CA GLY A 151 -19.45 7.86 -10.80
C GLY A 151 -19.44 8.15 -9.31
N GLY A 152 -20.30 9.06 -8.83
CA GLY A 152 -20.41 9.33 -7.40
C GLY A 152 -20.80 8.11 -6.57
N VAL A 153 -21.74 7.28 -7.04
CA VAL A 153 -22.10 6.02 -6.37
C VAL A 153 -20.94 5.03 -6.38
N LEU A 154 -20.25 4.90 -7.50
CA LEU A 154 -19.07 4.02 -7.61
C LEU A 154 -17.91 4.48 -6.74
N ALA A 155 -17.70 5.80 -6.62
CA ALA A 155 -16.70 6.39 -5.73
C ALA A 155 -16.99 6.05 -4.26
N ILE A 156 -18.22 6.24 -3.82
CA ILE A 156 -18.63 5.91 -2.45
C ILE A 156 -18.43 4.42 -2.19
N LEU A 157 -18.87 3.56 -3.10
CA LEU A 157 -18.68 2.12 -2.99
C LEU A 157 -17.18 1.77 -2.96
N GLY A 158 -16.37 2.34 -3.83
CA GLY A 158 -14.93 2.10 -3.91
C GLY A 158 -14.18 2.58 -2.66
N VAL A 159 -14.45 3.81 -2.23
CA VAL A 159 -13.82 4.41 -1.04
C VAL A 159 -14.21 3.69 0.26
N ILE A 160 -15.44 3.17 0.35
CA ILE A 160 -15.88 2.37 1.51
C ILE A 160 -15.39 0.92 1.40
N ALA A 161 -15.45 0.33 0.19
CA ALA A 161 -15.11 -1.07 -0.03
C ALA A 161 -13.61 -1.36 0.22
N ALA A 162 -12.73 -0.47 -0.26
CA ALA A 162 -11.28 -0.66 -0.12
C ALA A 162 -10.84 -0.79 1.35
N PRO A 163 -11.20 0.12 2.28
CA PRO A 163 -10.91 -0.05 3.70
C PRO A 163 -11.52 -1.31 4.30
N ILE A 164 -12.76 -1.66 3.92
CA ILE A 164 -13.43 -2.85 4.47
C ILE A 164 -12.66 -4.11 4.10
N THR A 165 -12.31 -4.28 2.83
CA THR A 165 -11.61 -5.48 2.37
C THR A 165 -10.16 -5.53 2.87
N SER A 166 -9.45 -4.41 2.78
CA SER A 166 -8.05 -4.31 3.20
C SER A 166 -7.89 -4.39 4.72
N GLY A 167 -8.76 -3.72 5.47
CA GLY A 167 -8.72 -3.73 6.93
C GLY A 167 -9.01 -5.11 7.52
N ASP A 168 -10.00 -5.85 7.00
CA ASP A 168 -10.26 -7.21 7.46
C ASP A 168 -9.04 -8.12 7.28
N THR A 169 -8.42 -8.08 6.11
CA THR A 169 -7.25 -8.90 5.84
C THR A 169 -6.02 -8.43 6.63
N ALA A 170 -5.84 -7.12 6.85
CA ALA A 170 -4.77 -6.58 7.67
C ALA A 170 -4.89 -7.00 9.15
N PHE A 171 -6.06 -6.83 9.75
CA PHE A 171 -6.30 -7.26 11.14
C PHE A 171 -6.16 -8.76 11.33
N ARG A 172 -6.60 -9.54 10.35
CA ARG A 172 -6.42 -11.00 10.35
C ARG A 172 -4.97 -11.40 10.28
N SER A 173 -4.20 -10.80 9.36
CA SER A 173 -2.77 -11.07 9.22
C SER A 173 -2.01 -10.67 10.48
N ALA A 174 -2.27 -9.48 11.03
CA ALA A 174 -1.67 -9.02 12.26
C ALA A 174 -1.99 -9.95 13.44
N ARG A 175 -3.25 -10.39 13.58
CA ARG A 175 -3.63 -11.37 14.59
C ARG A 175 -2.85 -12.68 14.46
N LEU A 176 -2.72 -13.19 13.22
CA LEU A 176 -2.00 -14.45 12.99
C LEU A 176 -0.50 -14.31 13.27
N ILE A 177 0.11 -13.19 12.90
CA ILE A 177 1.52 -12.90 13.19
C ILE A 177 1.75 -12.82 14.70
N VAL A 178 0.91 -12.08 15.43
CA VAL A 178 0.99 -11.97 16.89
C VAL A 178 0.77 -13.33 17.57
N ALA A 179 -0.21 -14.10 17.07
CA ALA A 179 -0.47 -15.43 17.60
C ALA A 179 0.71 -16.39 17.39
N ASP A 180 1.35 -16.32 16.23
CA ASP A 180 2.52 -17.14 15.90
C ASP A 180 3.72 -16.73 16.78
N PHE A 181 3.95 -15.43 16.94
CA PHE A 181 4.99 -14.90 17.82
C PHE A 181 4.80 -15.29 19.29
N LEU A 182 3.55 -15.29 19.79
CA LEU A 182 3.21 -15.69 21.14
C LEU A 182 3.00 -17.22 21.29
N HIS A 183 3.19 -18.00 20.23
CA HIS A 183 2.95 -19.45 20.18
C HIS A 183 1.53 -19.82 20.65
N MET A 184 0.54 -18.99 20.34
CA MET A 184 -0.84 -19.14 20.74
C MET A 184 -1.69 -19.82 19.67
N GLU A 185 -2.28 -20.96 20.00
CA GLU A 185 -3.28 -21.61 19.14
C GLU A 185 -4.53 -20.75 18.95
N GLN A 186 -4.99 -20.60 17.72
CA GLN A 186 -6.15 -19.78 17.34
C GLN A 186 -7.44 -20.58 17.12
N LYS A 187 -7.55 -21.77 17.72
CA LYS A 187 -8.72 -22.66 17.54
C LYS A 187 -9.98 -22.13 18.22
N THR A 188 -9.85 -21.54 19.41
CA THR A 188 -10.99 -21.05 20.19
C THR A 188 -11.23 -19.55 19.95
N VAL A 189 -12.51 -19.15 20.00
CA VAL A 189 -12.92 -17.74 19.87
C VAL A 189 -12.29 -16.88 20.97
N ALA A 190 -12.22 -17.38 22.20
CA ALA A 190 -11.62 -16.67 23.33
C ALA A 190 -10.15 -16.30 23.07
N LYS A 191 -9.34 -17.24 22.55
CA LYS A 191 -7.94 -16.97 22.20
C LYS A 191 -7.78 -15.98 21.06
N ARG A 192 -8.72 -15.97 20.10
CA ARG A 192 -8.76 -14.94 19.03
C ARG A 192 -9.08 -13.56 19.59
N LEU A 193 -10.08 -13.45 20.45
CA LEU A 193 -10.47 -12.20 21.09
C LEU A 193 -9.35 -11.62 21.96
N MET A 194 -8.60 -12.46 22.65
CA MET A 194 -7.47 -12.03 23.51
C MET A 194 -6.41 -11.24 22.73
N ILE A 195 -6.19 -11.55 21.46
CA ILE A 195 -5.28 -10.79 20.60
C ILE A 195 -6.01 -9.64 19.89
N CYS A 196 -7.25 -9.87 19.43
CA CYS A 196 -7.97 -8.87 18.65
C CYS A 196 -8.37 -7.65 19.47
N ILE A 197 -8.80 -7.82 20.73
CA ILE A 197 -9.27 -6.70 21.56
C ILE A 197 -8.18 -5.65 21.76
N PRO A 198 -6.95 -5.99 22.21
CA PRO A 198 -5.88 -5.00 22.31
C PRO A 198 -5.55 -4.32 20.98
N MET A 199 -5.53 -5.08 19.88
CA MET A 199 -5.30 -4.53 18.54
C MET A 199 -6.38 -3.51 18.15
N PHE A 200 -7.66 -3.81 18.40
CA PHE A 200 -8.74 -2.87 18.10
C PHE A 200 -8.70 -1.63 19.00
N ILE A 201 -8.34 -1.78 20.27
CA ILE A 201 -8.17 -0.64 21.19
C ILE A 201 -7.09 0.30 20.67
N VAL A 202 -5.94 -0.23 20.24
CA VAL A 202 -4.85 0.55 19.65
C VAL A 202 -5.32 1.23 18.35
N ALA A 203 -5.99 0.50 17.46
CA ALA A 203 -6.50 1.04 16.20
C ALA A 203 -7.52 2.16 16.41
N ILE A 204 -8.43 2.00 17.37
CA ILE A 204 -9.41 3.05 17.74
C ILE A 204 -8.67 4.26 18.35
N GLY A 205 -7.68 4.04 19.21
CA GLY A 205 -6.86 5.11 19.77
C GLY A 205 -6.15 5.94 18.69
N ILE A 206 -5.53 5.28 17.71
CA ILE A 206 -4.90 5.92 16.56
C ILE A 206 -5.94 6.70 15.73
N LEU A 207 -7.11 6.12 15.47
CA LEU A 207 -8.18 6.80 14.74
C LEU A 207 -8.69 8.04 15.47
N LEU A 208 -8.91 7.96 16.78
CA LEU A 208 -9.35 9.11 17.59
C LEU A 208 -8.29 10.21 17.61
N TYR A 209 -7.01 9.83 17.67
CA TYR A 209 -5.91 10.78 17.57
C TYR A 209 -5.90 11.49 16.22
N SER A 210 -6.04 10.76 15.12
CA SER A 210 -6.06 11.32 13.75
C SER A 210 -7.20 12.31 13.51
N GLN A 211 -8.30 12.19 14.26
CA GLN A 211 -9.44 13.10 14.13
C GLN A 211 -9.31 14.38 14.97
N LYS A 212 -8.46 14.39 15.99
CA LYS A 212 -8.27 15.54 16.87
C LYS A 212 -7.29 16.57 16.31
N ASP A 213 -6.29 16.11 15.57
CA ASP A 213 -5.24 16.93 15.00
C ASP A 213 -5.50 17.10 13.50
N LYS A 214 -5.41 18.34 12.98
CA LYS A 214 -5.59 18.62 11.54
C LYS A 214 -4.53 17.89 10.71
N ASP A 215 -3.32 17.80 11.22
CA ASP A 215 -2.19 17.11 10.57
C ASP A 215 -2.10 15.62 10.95
N GLY A 216 -2.90 15.18 11.91
CA GLY A 216 -2.84 13.83 12.48
C GLY A 216 -3.16 12.74 11.46
N PHE A 217 -4.10 12.99 10.56
CA PHE A 217 -4.42 12.06 9.48
C PHE A 217 -3.24 11.90 8.52
N ASP A 218 -2.64 13.00 8.06
CA ASP A 218 -1.55 12.98 7.10
C ASP A 218 -0.29 12.35 7.68
N MET A 219 -0.01 12.63 8.96
CA MET A 219 1.08 11.97 9.66
C MET A 219 0.90 10.44 9.73
N ILE A 220 -0.31 9.97 10.10
CA ILE A 220 -0.60 8.53 10.15
C ILE A 220 -0.55 7.92 8.75
N TRP A 221 -1.04 8.63 7.73
CA TRP A 221 -0.98 8.20 6.34
C TRP A 221 0.47 8.03 5.87
N ARG A 222 1.36 8.96 6.19
CA ARG A 222 2.79 8.88 5.88
C ARG A 222 3.47 7.72 6.63
N TYR A 223 3.18 7.53 7.92
CA TYR A 223 3.66 6.36 8.67
C TYR A 223 3.20 5.04 8.07
N PHE A 224 1.93 4.97 7.67
CA PHE A 224 1.39 3.80 6.98
C PHE A 224 2.16 3.52 5.68
N ALA A 225 2.33 4.53 4.84
CA ALA A 225 3.05 4.40 3.58
C ALA A 225 4.49 3.91 3.80
N TRP A 226 5.23 4.55 4.72
CA TRP A 226 6.60 4.14 5.06
C TRP A 226 6.68 2.72 5.63
N SER A 227 5.81 2.37 6.55
CA SER A 227 5.78 1.03 7.16
C SER A 227 5.50 -0.05 6.12
N ASN A 228 4.55 0.20 5.21
CA ASN A 228 4.24 -0.69 4.10
C ASN A 228 5.46 -0.89 3.18
N GLN A 229 6.17 0.18 2.83
CA GLN A 229 7.36 0.09 1.98
C GLN A 229 8.53 -0.58 2.71
N THR A 230 8.68 -0.37 4.01
CA THR A 230 9.68 -1.06 4.82
C THR A 230 9.44 -2.58 4.83
N LEU A 231 8.19 -3.01 4.96
CA LEU A 231 7.83 -4.42 4.84
C LEU A 231 8.15 -4.98 3.45
N ALA A 232 7.92 -4.19 2.39
CA ALA A 232 8.32 -4.57 1.03
C ALA A 232 9.84 -4.76 0.90
N VAL A 233 10.66 -3.92 1.54
CA VAL A 233 12.12 -4.07 1.58
C VAL A 233 12.52 -5.43 2.14
N PHE A 234 12.00 -5.80 3.31
CA PHE A 234 12.28 -7.11 3.90
C PHE A 234 11.87 -8.26 2.99
N THR A 235 10.73 -8.15 2.35
CA THR A 235 10.23 -9.17 1.42
C THR A 235 11.11 -9.31 0.20
N LEU A 236 11.54 -8.22 -0.40
CA LEU A 236 12.44 -8.21 -1.56
C LEU A 236 13.79 -8.83 -1.22
N TRP A 237 14.34 -8.53 -0.04
CA TRP A 237 15.57 -9.17 0.43
C TRP A 237 15.38 -10.66 0.68
N ALA A 238 14.29 -11.08 1.30
CA ALA A 238 13.98 -12.49 1.50
C ALA A 238 13.86 -13.26 0.16
N LEU A 239 13.17 -12.67 -0.82
CA LEU A 239 13.08 -13.21 -2.17
C LEU A 239 14.44 -13.26 -2.87
N THR A 240 15.29 -12.25 -2.68
CA THR A 240 16.64 -12.22 -3.24
C THR A 240 17.48 -13.36 -2.68
N VAL A 241 17.44 -13.56 -1.38
CA VAL A 241 18.11 -14.68 -0.71
C VAL A 241 17.59 -16.02 -1.21
N TYR A 242 16.27 -16.17 -1.33
CA TYR A 242 15.65 -17.38 -1.86
C TYR A 242 16.11 -17.69 -3.31
N LEU A 243 16.10 -16.68 -4.19
CA LEU A 243 16.53 -16.88 -5.58
C LEU A 243 18.00 -17.25 -5.70
N VAL A 244 18.89 -16.69 -4.86
CA VAL A 244 20.29 -17.10 -4.79
C VAL A 244 20.40 -18.58 -4.38
N GLN A 245 19.68 -19.00 -3.33
CA GLN A 245 19.67 -20.40 -2.87
C GLN A 245 19.12 -21.36 -3.93
N ALA A 246 18.07 -20.92 -4.64
CA ALA A 246 17.47 -21.67 -5.74
C ALA A 246 18.28 -21.63 -7.05
N LYS A 247 19.46 -20.96 -7.06
CA LYS A 247 20.31 -20.76 -8.25
C LYS A 247 19.57 -20.11 -9.43
N LYS A 248 18.63 -19.21 -9.13
CA LYS A 248 17.84 -18.45 -10.11
C LYS A 248 18.36 -17.02 -10.26
N LEU A 249 17.84 -16.30 -11.24
CA LEU A 249 18.22 -14.91 -11.51
C LEU A 249 17.73 -13.98 -10.38
N TYR A 250 18.56 -13.78 -9.37
CA TYR A 250 18.25 -12.97 -8.18
C TYR A 250 18.32 -11.46 -8.42
N VAL A 251 18.96 -11.01 -9.51
CA VAL A 251 19.13 -9.57 -9.82
C VAL A 251 17.78 -8.86 -9.98
N ILE A 252 16.74 -9.58 -10.44
CA ILE A 252 15.38 -9.07 -10.61
C ILE A 252 14.82 -8.52 -9.30
N THR A 253 15.12 -9.16 -8.17
CA THR A 253 14.67 -8.72 -6.85
C THR A 253 15.70 -7.88 -6.12
N LEU A 254 16.99 -8.05 -6.42
CA LEU A 254 18.08 -7.31 -5.79
C LEU A 254 18.03 -5.82 -6.14
N ILE A 255 17.82 -5.46 -7.41
CA ILE A 255 17.78 -4.05 -7.83
C ILE A 255 16.65 -3.29 -7.12
N PRO A 256 15.38 -3.76 -7.14
CA PRO A 256 14.34 -3.10 -6.37
C PRO A 256 14.56 -3.16 -4.85
N ALA A 257 15.19 -4.21 -4.32
CA ALA A 257 15.52 -4.29 -2.90
C ALA A 257 16.50 -3.17 -2.49
N LEU A 258 17.55 -2.95 -3.26
CA LEU A 258 18.53 -1.88 -3.02
C LEU A 258 17.88 -0.50 -3.12
N PHE A 259 17.10 -0.28 -4.19
CA PHE A 259 16.40 0.97 -4.40
C PHE A 259 15.45 1.30 -3.25
N MET A 260 14.58 0.34 -2.88
CA MET A 260 13.63 0.55 -1.80
C MET A 260 14.30 0.62 -0.42
N THR A 261 15.44 -0.01 -0.22
CA THR A 261 16.26 0.18 0.99
C THR A 261 16.74 1.63 1.08
N ALA A 262 17.24 2.20 -0.03
CA ALA A 262 17.64 3.60 -0.06
C ALA A 262 16.46 4.54 0.20
N VAL A 263 15.32 4.30 -0.43
CA VAL A 263 14.09 5.09 -0.24
C VAL A 263 13.64 5.06 1.22
N CYS A 264 13.42 3.88 1.81
CA CYS A 264 12.87 3.74 3.15
C CYS A 264 13.82 4.24 4.24
N SER A 265 15.14 4.00 4.09
CA SER A 265 16.13 4.49 5.05
C SER A 265 16.33 6.01 4.95
N THR A 266 16.34 6.58 3.74
CA THR A 266 16.40 8.04 3.59
C THR A 266 15.15 8.70 4.16
N TYR A 267 13.97 8.10 3.93
CA TYR A 267 12.71 8.64 4.42
C TYR A 267 12.69 8.82 5.94
N ILE A 268 13.06 7.79 6.70
CA ILE A 268 13.06 7.88 8.16
C ILE A 268 14.00 8.97 8.69
N PHE A 269 15.08 9.27 7.96
CA PHE A 269 16.01 10.34 8.35
C PHE A 269 15.48 11.74 8.01
N VAL A 270 14.79 11.91 6.87
CA VAL A 270 14.33 13.23 6.39
C VAL A 270 12.95 13.60 6.88
N ALA A 271 12.07 12.63 7.11
CA ALA A 271 10.68 12.87 7.48
C ALA A 271 10.55 13.60 8.82
N PRO A 272 9.66 14.61 8.92
CA PRO A 272 9.41 15.33 10.18
C PRO A 272 8.99 14.40 11.34
N GLU A 273 8.23 13.38 11.00
CA GLU A 273 7.79 12.33 11.92
C GLU A 273 8.89 11.32 12.28
N GLY A 274 10.03 11.34 11.56
CA GLY A 274 11.21 10.53 11.84
C GLY A 274 12.28 11.34 12.59
N PHE A 275 13.48 11.45 12.00
CA PHE A 275 14.59 12.19 12.60
C PHE A 275 14.62 13.68 12.20
N GLY A 276 13.90 14.09 11.16
CA GLY A 276 13.82 15.48 10.71
C GLY A 276 15.14 16.10 10.24
N LEU A 277 16.06 15.29 9.71
CA LEU A 277 17.38 15.74 9.29
C LEU A 277 17.33 16.44 7.93
N SER A 278 18.36 17.22 7.62
CA SER A 278 18.45 17.88 6.31
C SER A 278 18.47 16.85 5.16
N SER A 279 17.90 17.21 4.03
CA SER A 279 17.71 16.29 2.87
C SER A 279 19.04 15.68 2.40
N GLY A 280 20.09 16.49 2.22
CA GLY A 280 21.38 15.99 1.77
C GLY A 280 22.05 15.01 2.74
N PHE A 281 21.97 15.30 4.04
CA PHE A 281 22.52 14.40 5.07
C PHE A 281 21.72 13.10 5.17
N SER A 282 20.40 13.18 5.06
CA SER A 282 19.51 12.02 5.05
C SER A 282 19.78 11.10 3.85
N GLN A 283 20.03 11.66 2.67
CA GLN A 283 20.40 10.90 1.47
C GLN A 283 21.73 10.17 1.65
N LEU A 284 22.72 10.84 2.26
CA LEU A 284 24.01 10.21 2.57
C LEU A 284 23.85 9.03 3.53
N LEU A 285 23.10 9.21 4.62
CA LEU A 285 22.81 8.15 5.57
C LEU A 285 22.03 7.00 4.93
N GLY A 286 21.03 7.29 4.12
CA GLY A 286 20.26 6.29 3.39
C GLY A 286 21.11 5.46 2.43
N LEU A 287 22.03 6.12 1.72
CA LEU A 287 23.00 5.44 0.86
C LEU A 287 23.94 4.54 1.69
N LEU A 288 24.43 5.05 2.81
CA LEU A 288 25.31 4.29 3.72
C LEU A 288 24.61 3.01 4.22
N VAL A 289 23.36 3.11 4.68
CA VAL A 289 22.57 1.94 5.12
C VAL A 289 22.42 0.94 3.96
N THR A 290 22.15 1.43 2.76
CA THR A 290 22.00 0.59 1.58
C THR A 290 23.30 -0.15 1.25
N LEU A 291 24.43 0.54 1.30
CA LEU A 291 25.74 -0.06 1.07
C LEU A 291 26.10 -1.11 2.14
N ILE A 292 25.78 -0.84 3.40
CA ILE A 292 25.99 -1.80 4.49
C ILE A 292 25.17 -3.06 4.25
N VAL A 293 23.88 -2.93 3.97
CA VAL A 293 23.00 -4.09 3.73
C VAL A 293 23.45 -4.86 2.49
N PHE A 294 23.85 -4.16 1.44
CA PHE A 294 24.40 -4.80 0.24
C PHE A 294 25.72 -5.52 0.54
N GLY A 295 26.61 -4.91 1.32
CA GLY A 295 27.86 -5.55 1.77
C GLY A 295 27.62 -6.84 2.57
N ILE A 296 26.67 -6.80 3.51
CA ILE A 296 26.25 -7.99 4.27
C ILE A 296 25.74 -9.10 3.33
N PHE A 297 24.91 -8.72 2.35
CA PHE A 297 24.42 -9.67 1.33
C PHE A 297 25.56 -10.30 0.52
N LEU A 298 26.54 -9.50 0.08
CA LEU A 298 27.69 -10.00 -0.70
C LEU A 298 28.55 -10.97 0.11
N VAL A 299 28.83 -10.64 1.39
CA VAL A 299 29.56 -11.52 2.31
C VAL A 299 28.82 -12.83 2.52
N TRP A 300 27.50 -12.74 2.76
CA TRP A 300 26.67 -13.94 2.91
C TRP A 300 26.68 -14.81 1.63
N LYS A 301 26.53 -14.18 0.46
CA LYS A 301 26.52 -14.89 -0.83
C LYS A 301 27.84 -15.59 -1.13
N ARG A 302 28.99 -15.02 -0.74
CA ARG A 302 30.31 -15.64 -0.95
C ARG A 302 30.52 -16.92 -0.10
N ARG A 303 29.78 -17.04 1.00
CA ARG A 303 29.85 -18.19 1.90
C ARG A 303 28.93 -19.36 1.51
N LYS A 304 28.08 -19.15 0.52
CA LYS A 304 27.15 -20.12 -0.07
C LYS A 304 27.62 -20.62 -1.42
#